data_5835aa7da12cd21ebf1cac28a93e47a2
#
_entry.id   5835aa7da12cd21ebf1cac28a93e47a2
#
_cell.length_a   1.000
_cell.length_b   1.000
_cell.length_c   1.000
_cell.angle_alpha   90.00
_cell.angle_beta   90.00
_cell.angle_gamma   90.00
#
_symmetry.space_group_name_H-M   'P 1'
#
loop_
_entity.id
_entity.type
_entity.pdbx_description
1 polymer ?
#
loop_
_entity_poly.entity_id
_entity_poly.type
_entity_poly.pdbx_seq_one_letter_code
_entity_poly.pdbx_strand_id
1 'polypeptide(L)'
;MDRIIEYYFNNKLYSKCSYNEWDYTIGKIREMLLKKGYIRVYPDSVMSYDEVYVNLKKGKVIAISHRIFTGYYDCKGRKLYEGDTVVYSNDEIGTLHKYFDRDSFYTMNDRGFITEVLNWDRYEKIGDCIDIDKKYWKVVEEFDKREL
;
A
#
# COMPACT_ATOMS: atom_id res chain seq x y z
N MET A 1 -9.32 -4.48 17.96
CA MET A 1 -9.61 -3.49 16.92
C MET A 1 -9.41 -4.11 15.54
N ASP A 2 -10.41 -3.98 14.69
CA ASP A 2 -10.33 -4.58 13.36
C ASP A 2 -9.36 -3.80 12.49
N ARG A 3 -8.45 -4.51 11.84
CA ARG A 3 -7.57 -3.92 10.86
C ARG A 3 -8.34 -3.75 9.56
N ILE A 4 -8.20 -2.60 8.94
CA ILE A 4 -8.90 -2.26 7.71
C ILE A 4 -7.88 -2.21 6.57
N ILE A 5 -8.19 -2.92 5.48
CA ILE A 5 -7.41 -2.83 4.25
C ILE A 5 -8.15 -1.93 3.28
N GLU A 6 -7.43 -0.97 2.73
CA GLU A 6 -7.93 -0.08 1.69
C GLU A 6 -7.27 -0.46 0.36
N TYR A 7 -8.08 -0.70 -0.65
CA TYR A 7 -7.60 -1.03 -2.00
C TYR A 7 -7.70 0.19 -2.89
N TYR A 8 -6.63 0.45 -3.63
CA TYR A 8 -6.52 1.60 -4.51
C TYR A 8 -6.32 1.14 -5.95
N PHE A 9 -7.05 1.75 -6.86
CA PHE A 9 -6.87 1.61 -8.31
C PHE A 9 -6.26 2.90 -8.83
N ASN A 10 -5.03 2.82 -9.34
CA ASN A 10 -4.35 4.00 -9.90
C ASN A 10 -4.40 5.19 -8.94
N ASN A 11 -4.07 4.94 -7.69
CA ASN A 11 -4.00 5.93 -6.63
C ASN A 11 -5.36 6.47 -6.14
N LYS A 12 -6.46 5.84 -6.54
CA LYS A 12 -7.80 6.21 -6.07
C LYS A 12 -8.39 5.10 -5.23
N LEU A 13 -8.99 5.45 -4.12
CA LEU A 13 -9.63 4.46 -3.25
C LEU A 13 -10.77 3.78 -4.01
N TYR A 14 -10.68 2.45 -4.09
CA TYR A 14 -11.70 1.63 -4.74
C TYR A 14 -12.61 0.96 -3.73
N SER A 15 -12.06 0.27 -2.73
CA SER A 15 -12.87 -0.42 -1.73
C SER A 15 -12.09 -0.62 -0.43
N LYS A 16 -12.81 -1.00 0.61
CA LYS A 16 -12.26 -1.32 1.93
C LYS A 16 -12.83 -2.62 2.40
N CYS A 17 -12.05 -3.36 3.20
CA CYS A 17 -12.57 -4.54 3.88
C CYS A 17 -11.85 -4.75 5.20
N SER A 18 -12.41 -5.62 6.03
CA SER A 18 -11.71 -6.10 7.22
C SER A 18 -10.52 -6.95 6.77
N TYR A 19 -9.42 -6.89 7.52
CA TYR A 19 -8.23 -7.69 7.23
C TYR A 19 -8.56 -9.19 7.09
N ASN A 20 -9.53 -9.66 7.85
CA ASN A 20 -9.93 -11.08 7.79
C ASN A 20 -10.60 -11.47 6.48
N GLU A 21 -11.04 -10.49 5.69
CA GLU A 21 -11.73 -10.72 4.42
C GLU A 21 -10.87 -10.42 3.21
N TRP A 22 -9.57 -10.19 3.40
CA TRP A 22 -8.72 -9.73 2.31
C TRP A 22 -8.67 -10.71 1.13
N ASP A 23 -8.59 -12.02 1.41
CA ASP A 23 -8.56 -13.04 0.36
C ASP A 23 -9.81 -12.99 -0.51
N TYR A 24 -10.96 -12.91 0.14
CA TYR A 24 -12.24 -12.85 -0.56
C TYR A 24 -12.33 -11.57 -1.39
N THR A 25 -11.98 -10.45 -0.81
CA THR A 25 -12.11 -9.14 -1.46
C THR A 25 -11.16 -9.02 -2.65
N ILE A 26 -9.89 -9.39 -2.50
CA ILE A 26 -8.94 -9.32 -3.60
C ILE A 26 -9.32 -10.31 -4.71
N GLY A 27 -9.84 -11.49 -4.33
CA GLY A 27 -10.33 -12.46 -5.30
C GLY A 27 -11.47 -11.93 -6.15
N LYS A 28 -12.40 -11.21 -5.55
CA LYS A 28 -13.50 -10.56 -6.27
C LYS A 28 -13.01 -9.47 -7.22
N ILE A 29 -12.04 -8.68 -6.78
CA ILE A 29 -11.44 -7.63 -7.62
C ILE A 29 -10.76 -8.26 -8.84
N ARG A 30 -9.96 -9.30 -8.63
CA ARG A 30 -9.27 -10.02 -9.72
C ARG A 30 -10.26 -10.60 -10.72
N GLU A 31 -11.30 -11.25 -10.23
CA GLU A 31 -12.33 -11.83 -11.08
C GLU A 31 -13.03 -10.76 -11.92
N MET A 32 -13.38 -9.64 -11.32
CA MET A 32 -14.02 -8.53 -12.01
C MET A 32 -13.13 -7.99 -13.14
N LEU A 33 -11.84 -7.82 -12.89
CA LEU A 33 -10.90 -7.31 -13.89
C LEU A 33 -10.73 -8.30 -15.05
N LEU A 34 -10.63 -9.59 -14.74
CA LEU A 34 -10.53 -10.61 -15.79
C LEU A 34 -11.78 -10.63 -16.66
N LYS A 35 -12.95 -10.49 -16.07
CA LYS A 35 -14.21 -10.43 -16.83
C LYS A 35 -14.29 -9.22 -17.74
N LYS A 36 -13.66 -8.11 -17.34
CA LYS A 36 -13.60 -6.89 -18.14
C LYS A 36 -12.53 -6.91 -19.22
N GLY A 37 -11.81 -8.01 -19.36
CA GLY A 37 -10.79 -8.16 -20.40
C GLY A 37 -9.40 -7.74 -19.99
N TYR A 38 -9.15 -7.49 -18.71
CA TYR A 38 -7.82 -7.21 -18.20
C TYR A 38 -7.05 -8.51 -17.97
N ILE A 39 -5.75 -8.46 -18.21
CA ILE A 39 -4.84 -9.57 -17.89
C ILE A 39 -3.77 -9.08 -16.94
N ARG A 40 -3.38 -9.94 -16.02
CA ARG A 40 -2.34 -9.60 -15.06
C ARG A 40 -0.96 -9.67 -15.71
N VAL A 41 -0.15 -8.66 -15.48
CA VAL A 41 1.24 -8.60 -15.94
C VAL A 41 2.17 -8.44 -14.75
N TYR A 42 3.46 -8.73 -14.96
CA TYR A 42 4.47 -8.74 -13.90
C TYR A 42 5.67 -7.88 -14.30
N PRO A 43 5.51 -6.54 -14.33
CA PRO A 43 6.63 -5.66 -14.65
C PRO A 43 7.67 -5.67 -13.54
N ASP A 44 8.95 -5.58 -13.91
CA ASP A 44 10.05 -5.57 -12.95
C ASP A 44 10.03 -4.36 -12.03
N SER A 45 9.40 -3.28 -12.48
CA SER A 45 9.31 -2.03 -11.74
C SER A 45 8.32 -2.05 -10.58
N VAL A 46 7.51 -3.11 -10.45
CA VAL A 46 6.42 -3.18 -9.47
C VAL A 46 6.79 -4.16 -8.35
N MET A 47 6.51 -3.74 -7.11
CA MET A 47 6.75 -4.58 -5.94
C MET A 47 5.83 -5.79 -5.94
N SER A 48 6.27 -6.87 -5.31
CA SER A 48 5.58 -8.17 -5.38
C SER A 48 4.16 -8.17 -4.80
N TYR A 49 3.84 -7.24 -3.92
CA TYR A 49 2.51 -7.14 -3.32
C TYR A 49 1.56 -6.21 -4.08
N ASP A 50 2.05 -5.48 -5.08
CA ASP A 50 1.21 -4.70 -5.98
C ASP A 50 0.83 -5.58 -7.17
N GLU A 51 -0.36 -5.37 -7.72
CA GLU A 51 -0.83 -6.12 -8.88
C GLU A 51 -1.11 -5.15 -10.03
N VAL A 52 -0.70 -5.54 -11.22
CA VAL A 52 -0.88 -4.71 -12.41
C VAL A 52 -1.63 -5.49 -13.46
N TYR A 53 -2.65 -4.87 -14.01
CA TYR A 53 -3.52 -5.44 -15.03
C TYR A 53 -3.57 -4.52 -16.23
N VAL A 54 -3.56 -5.11 -17.42
CA VAL A 54 -3.64 -4.35 -18.68
C VAL A 54 -4.82 -4.83 -19.50
N ASN A 55 -5.45 -3.90 -20.21
CA ASN A 55 -6.47 -4.19 -21.20
C ASN A 55 -5.96 -3.69 -22.55
N LEU A 56 -5.52 -4.61 -23.41
CA LEU A 56 -4.92 -4.27 -24.67
C LEU A 56 -5.90 -3.58 -25.61
N LYS A 57 -7.15 -3.98 -25.61
CA LYS A 57 -8.17 -3.38 -26.49
C LYS A 57 -8.45 -1.93 -26.15
N LYS A 58 -8.47 -1.60 -24.84
CA LYS A 58 -8.77 -0.25 -24.38
C LYS A 58 -7.52 0.61 -24.19
N GLY A 59 -6.34 0.00 -24.25
CA GLY A 59 -5.09 0.70 -23.95
C GLY A 59 -5.02 1.22 -22.51
N LYS A 60 -5.59 0.48 -21.56
CA LYS A 60 -5.65 0.92 -20.16
C LYS A 60 -4.84 0.00 -19.25
N VAL A 61 -4.26 0.61 -18.24
CA VAL A 61 -3.50 -0.07 -17.18
C VAL A 61 -4.15 0.24 -15.84
N ILE A 62 -4.34 -0.78 -15.02
CA ILE A 62 -4.80 -0.63 -13.65
C ILE A 62 -3.75 -1.21 -12.73
N ALA A 63 -3.23 -0.38 -11.84
CA ALA A 63 -2.36 -0.83 -10.76
C ALA A 63 -3.18 -0.91 -9.48
N ILE A 64 -3.23 -2.10 -8.88
CA ILE A 64 -3.90 -2.32 -7.61
C ILE A 64 -2.84 -2.29 -6.53
N SER A 65 -3.06 -1.44 -5.53
CA SER A 65 -2.25 -1.44 -4.32
C SER A 65 -3.17 -1.51 -3.11
N HIS A 66 -2.61 -1.89 -1.97
CA HIS A 66 -3.38 -1.92 -0.75
C HIS A 66 -2.61 -1.23 0.37
N ARG A 67 -3.35 -0.66 1.30
CA ARG A 67 -2.82 -0.05 2.51
C ARG A 67 -3.57 -0.60 3.71
N ILE A 68 -2.84 -0.93 4.75
CA ILE A 68 -3.43 -1.45 5.99
C ILE A 68 -3.39 -0.33 7.02
N PHE A 69 -4.58 0.14 7.39
CA PHE A 69 -4.71 1.21 8.37
C PHE A 69 -4.35 0.68 9.76
N THR A 70 -3.49 1.38 10.48
CA THR A 70 -3.10 1.00 11.84
C THR A 70 -4.22 1.21 12.85
N GLY A 71 -5.23 2.01 12.52
CA GLY A 71 -6.24 2.45 13.46
C GLY A 71 -5.84 3.72 14.21
N TYR A 72 -4.67 4.27 13.92
CA TYR A 72 -4.13 5.43 14.63
C TYR A 72 -3.81 6.57 13.68
N TYR A 73 -3.71 7.76 14.26
CA TYR A 73 -3.43 8.99 13.54
C TYR A 73 -2.13 9.58 14.06
N ASP A 74 -1.44 10.31 13.22
CA ASP A 74 -0.21 10.98 13.63
C ASP A 74 -0.52 12.25 14.46
N CYS A 75 0.51 12.97 14.88
CA CYS A 75 0.35 14.15 15.70
C CYS A 75 -0.42 15.29 15.02
N LYS A 76 -0.56 15.23 13.71
CA LYS A 76 -1.31 16.22 12.91
C LYS A 76 -2.68 15.69 12.46
N GLY A 77 -3.11 14.56 12.96
CA GLY A 77 -4.41 14.00 12.66
C GLY A 77 -4.50 13.25 11.32
N ARG A 78 -3.37 12.90 10.71
CA ARG A 78 -3.35 12.13 9.47
C ARG A 78 -3.33 10.64 9.77
N LYS A 79 -4.05 9.85 8.96
CA LYS A 79 -4.07 8.40 9.10
C LYS A 79 -2.69 7.80 8.90
N LEU A 80 -2.34 6.85 9.77
CA LEU A 80 -1.10 6.10 9.66
C LEU A 80 -1.37 4.70 9.15
N TYR A 81 -0.60 4.28 8.15
CA TYR A 81 -0.70 2.96 7.54
C TYR A 81 0.57 2.16 7.82
N GLU A 82 0.46 0.85 7.84
CA GLU A 82 1.64 -0.01 7.98
C GLU A 82 2.57 0.26 6.80
N GLY A 83 3.83 0.45 7.10
CA GLY A 83 4.86 0.79 6.11
C GLY A 83 5.11 2.28 5.93
N ASP A 84 4.28 3.15 6.51
CA ASP A 84 4.51 4.59 6.43
C ASP A 84 5.85 4.98 7.07
N THR A 85 6.47 6.01 6.51
CA THR A 85 7.66 6.60 7.09
C THR A 85 7.26 7.71 8.04
N VAL A 86 7.76 7.63 9.26
CA VAL A 86 7.42 8.59 10.33
C VAL A 86 8.69 9.13 10.96
N VAL A 87 8.59 10.35 11.47
CA VAL A 87 9.62 10.94 12.32
C VAL A 87 9.10 10.97 13.76
N TYR A 88 9.97 10.66 14.69
CA TYR A 88 9.64 10.61 16.11
C TYR A 88 10.80 11.14 16.93
N SER A 89 10.81 10.94 18.24
CA SER A 89 11.72 11.62 19.16
C SER A 89 13.15 11.79 18.64
N ASN A 90 13.72 12.97 18.85
CA ASN A 90 15.09 13.37 18.44
C ASN A 90 15.32 13.27 16.94
N ASP A 91 14.29 13.58 16.14
CA ASP A 91 14.36 13.55 14.68
C ASP A 91 14.73 12.17 14.10
N GLU A 92 14.50 11.10 14.85
CA GLU A 92 14.66 9.75 14.32
C GLU A 92 13.57 9.46 13.30
N ILE A 93 13.99 8.79 12.22
CA ILE A 93 13.11 8.41 11.11
C ILE A 93 13.06 6.89 11.04
N GLY A 94 11.85 6.35 10.90
CA GLY A 94 11.68 4.92 10.75
C GLY A 94 10.41 4.59 9.97
N THR A 95 10.27 3.33 9.63
CA THR A 95 9.08 2.78 8.99
C THR A 95 8.23 2.07 10.02
N LEU A 96 6.91 2.16 9.84
CA LEU A 96 5.93 1.66 10.79
C LEU A 96 5.50 0.25 10.45
N HIS A 97 5.55 -0.65 11.44
CA HIS A 97 5.22 -2.06 11.26
C HIS A 97 4.36 -2.57 12.41
N LYS A 98 3.56 -3.59 12.13
CA LYS A 98 2.80 -4.29 13.16
C LYS A 98 3.59 -5.50 13.64
N TYR A 99 3.60 -5.74 14.95
CA TYR A 99 4.14 -6.98 15.48
C TYR A 99 3.33 -8.17 14.99
N PHE A 100 4.02 -9.25 14.69
CA PHE A 100 3.41 -10.46 14.16
C PHE A 100 2.46 -11.11 15.17
N ASP A 101 2.81 -11.10 16.45
CA ASP A 101 2.16 -11.89 17.49
C ASP A 101 1.23 -11.09 18.41
N ARG A 102 1.05 -9.80 18.17
CA ARG A 102 0.25 -8.95 19.08
C ARG A 102 -0.24 -7.69 18.39
N ASP A 103 -1.20 -7.01 19.00
CA ASP A 103 -1.82 -5.79 18.49
C ASP A 103 -1.01 -4.53 18.83
N SER A 104 0.30 -4.63 18.68
CA SER A 104 1.20 -3.49 18.91
C SER A 104 1.99 -3.19 17.66
N PHE A 105 2.53 -1.99 17.60
CA PHE A 105 3.28 -1.50 16.45
C PHE A 105 4.68 -1.08 16.88
N TYR A 106 5.59 -1.09 15.92
CA TYR A 106 6.96 -0.64 16.13
C TYR A 106 7.43 0.14 14.92
N THR A 107 8.47 0.96 15.14
CA THR A 107 9.20 1.60 14.05
C THR A 107 10.56 0.93 13.91
N MET A 108 11.04 0.85 12.69
CA MET A 108 12.38 0.34 12.39
C MET A 108 13.14 1.40 11.62
N ASN A 109 14.31 1.79 12.12
CA ASN A 109 15.16 2.76 11.43
C ASN A 109 16.01 2.08 10.36
N ASP A 110 16.81 2.87 9.66
CA ASP A 110 17.66 2.39 8.56
C ASP A 110 18.78 1.44 9.03
N ARG A 111 19.10 1.44 10.32
CA ARG A 111 20.08 0.52 10.91
C ARG A 111 19.45 -0.77 11.45
N GLY A 112 18.13 -0.91 11.30
CA GLY A 112 17.41 -2.08 11.75
C GLY A 112 17.01 -2.06 13.23
N PHE A 113 17.19 -0.95 13.94
CA PHE A 113 16.77 -0.84 15.33
C PHE A 113 15.26 -0.66 15.42
N ILE A 114 14.66 -1.38 16.36
CA ILE A 114 13.21 -1.43 16.56
C ILE A 114 12.86 -0.65 17.82
N THR A 115 11.83 0.21 17.70
CA THR A 115 11.27 0.96 18.83
C THR A 115 9.77 0.75 18.87
N GLU A 116 9.25 0.24 19.98
CA GLU A 116 7.80 0.05 20.11
C GLU A 116 7.09 1.40 20.18
N VAL A 117 5.95 1.50 19.48
CA VAL A 117 5.13 2.71 19.47
C VAL A 117 4.25 2.68 20.72
N LEU A 118 4.50 3.58 21.66
CA LEU A 118 3.74 3.71 22.89
C LEU A 118 2.85 4.94 22.92
N ASN A 119 3.24 5.99 22.20
CA ASN A 119 2.51 7.25 22.20
C ASN A 119 2.46 7.80 20.75
N TRP A 120 1.31 7.61 20.11
CA TRP A 120 1.11 7.99 18.70
C TRP A 120 1.20 9.50 18.48
N ASP A 121 0.95 10.33 19.50
CA ASP A 121 1.00 11.78 19.40
C ASP A 121 2.41 12.33 19.10
N ARG A 122 3.43 11.50 19.24
CA ARG A 122 4.82 11.89 19.01
C ARG A 122 5.33 11.53 17.63
N TYR A 123 4.48 10.92 16.81
CA TYR A 123 4.85 10.44 15.48
C TYR A 123 4.24 11.34 14.43
N GLU A 124 5.05 11.75 13.45
CA GLU A 124 4.59 12.54 12.33
C GLU A 124 4.91 11.81 11.03
N LYS A 125 3.90 11.67 10.19
CA LYS A 125 4.06 11.04 8.88
C LYS A 125 4.84 11.96 7.96
N ILE A 126 5.90 11.43 7.34
CA ILE A 126 6.70 12.15 6.36
C ILE A 126 6.75 11.46 5.01
N GLY A 127 6.20 10.24 4.91
CA GLY A 127 6.15 9.53 3.65
C GLY A 127 5.09 8.44 3.69
N ASP A 128 4.46 8.20 2.56
CA ASP A 128 3.49 7.12 2.42
C ASP A 128 4.20 5.79 2.20
N CYS A 129 3.53 4.70 2.61
CA CYS A 129 4.07 3.36 2.45
C CYS A 129 4.21 2.95 0.99
N ILE A 130 3.45 3.57 0.10
CA ILE A 130 3.47 3.25 -1.33
C ILE A 130 3.57 4.53 -2.14
N ASP A 131 4.60 4.63 -2.97
CA ASP A 131 4.71 5.68 -3.96
C ASP A 131 4.07 5.17 -5.25
N ILE A 132 2.74 5.16 -5.25
CA ILE A 132 1.94 4.61 -6.33
C ILE A 132 2.16 5.37 -7.62
N ASP A 133 2.31 6.68 -7.55
CA ASP A 133 2.47 7.51 -8.73
C ASP A 133 3.72 7.14 -9.52
N LYS A 134 4.85 7.00 -8.86
CA LYS A 134 6.09 6.60 -9.52
C LYS A 134 6.00 5.20 -10.10
N LYS A 135 5.47 4.25 -9.33
CA LYS A 135 5.31 2.87 -9.78
C LYS A 135 4.38 2.79 -10.98
N TYR A 136 3.28 3.51 -10.90
CA TYR A 136 2.29 3.54 -11.97
C TYR A 136 2.87 4.10 -13.27
N TRP A 137 3.59 5.20 -13.20
CA TRP A 137 4.20 5.81 -14.38
C TRP A 137 5.19 4.87 -15.07
N LYS A 138 6.00 4.15 -14.31
CA LYS A 138 6.92 3.16 -14.88
C LYS A 138 6.18 2.05 -15.62
N VAL A 139 5.07 1.57 -15.04
CA VAL A 139 4.26 0.54 -15.67
C VAL A 139 3.64 1.06 -16.97
N VAL A 140 3.11 2.27 -16.94
CA VAL A 140 2.52 2.89 -18.14
C VAL A 140 3.56 3.04 -19.24
N GLU A 141 4.77 3.51 -18.90
CA GLU A 141 5.85 3.63 -19.87
C GLU A 141 6.25 2.28 -20.48
N GLU A 142 6.38 1.25 -19.65
CA GLU A 142 6.69 -0.11 -20.12
C GLU A 142 5.60 -0.63 -21.03
N PHE A 143 4.33 -0.40 -20.68
CA PHE A 143 3.19 -0.82 -21.49
C PHE A 143 3.18 -0.11 -22.83
N ASP A 144 3.37 1.20 -22.85
CA ASP A 144 3.38 1.99 -24.07
C ASP A 144 4.48 1.54 -25.03
N LYS A 145 5.63 1.14 -24.51
CA LYS A 145 6.73 0.63 -25.32
C LYS A 145 6.44 -0.73 -25.94
N ARG A 146 5.70 -1.57 -25.24
CA ARG A 146 5.32 -2.92 -25.70
C ARG A 146 4.16 -2.89 -26.66
N GLU A 147 3.34 -1.91 -26.51
CA GLU A 147 2.09 -1.79 -27.16
C GLU A 147 2.23 -1.49 -28.63
N LEU A 148 3.33 -1.18 -29.14
CA LEU A 148 3.47 -1.28 -30.57
C LEU A 148 2.89 -0.21 -31.41
#